data_34050fb9d254355caf633d399f1b26ba
#
_entry.id   34050fb9d254355caf633d399f1b26ba
#
_cell.length_a   1.000
_cell.length_b   1.000
_cell.length_c   1.000
_cell.angle_alpha   90.00
_cell.angle_beta   90.00
_cell.angle_gamma   90.00
#
_symmetry.space_group_name_H-M   'P 1'
#
loop_
_entity.id
_entity.type
_entity.pdbx_description
1 polymer ?
#
loop_
_entity_poly.entity_id
_entity_poly.type
_entity_poly.pdbx_seq_one_letter_code
_entity_poly.pdbx_strand_id
1 'polypeptide(L)'
;QICSQNIYIAFLQIFYLLGSLVDINWLFFGVEKFKITVSRNMVIRICSVILILMLVRKPSDLWIYTVIMSGSAFLSNAILWFFASKEIELKAIKKISWFEVASHIKPNLVLFVPLMAMSVYHIMDKTMLGLLSTYKQVGYYYNADKIINIPIGILTGVGTVMLPRMTSLNKAGKLEEARKLFLLSIELIIVVAVAMACGISAISKEFTPFFFGKGYDECIRLIIALS
;
A
#
# COMPACT_ATOMS: atom_id res chain seq x y z
N GLN A 1 -22.44 -5.46 -12.82
CA GLN A 1 -22.95 -6.72 -12.23
C GLN A 1 -22.32 -7.05 -10.87
N ILE A 2 -21.04 -6.73 -10.64
CA ILE A 2 -20.31 -7.02 -9.38
C ILE A 2 -20.90 -6.24 -8.19
N CYS A 3 -21.30 -4.99 -8.38
CA CYS A 3 -21.90 -4.16 -7.33
C CYS A 3 -23.37 -4.50 -6.99
N SER A 4 -24.09 -5.19 -7.86
CA SER A 4 -25.53 -5.42 -7.64
C SER A 4 -25.82 -6.52 -6.60
N GLN A 5 -24.91 -7.46 -6.38
CA GLN A 5 -25.13 -8.56 -5.42
C GLN A 5 -24.90 -8.16 -3.96
N ASN A 6 -24.14 -7.09 -3.69
CA ASN A 6 -23.88 -6.60 -2.33
C ASN A 6 -23.80 -5.07 -2.30
N ILE A 7 -24.87 -4.42 -2.71
CA ILE A 7 -24.96 -2.96 -2.83
C ILE A 7 -24.65 -2.26 -1.49
N TYR A 8 -25.03 -2.85 -0.36
CA TYR A 8 -24.72 -2.34 0.98
C TYR A 8 -23.23 -2.29 1.26
N ILE A 9 -22.47 -3.33 0.84
CA ILE A 9 -21.02 -3.38 1.01
C ILE A 9 -20.35 -2.33 0.14
N ALA A 10 -20.83 -2.13 -1.09
CA ALA A 10 -20.34 -1.06 -1.96
C ALA A 10 -20.59 0.33 -1.37
N PHE A 11 -21.74 0.58 -0.76
CA PHE A 11 -22.00 1.83 -0.04
C PHE A 11 -21.06 2.03 1.15
N LEU A 12 -20.76 1.00 1.91
CA LEU A 12 -19.83 1.10 3.04
C LEU A 12 -18.38 1.43 2.59
N GLN A 13 -18.02 1.06 1.36
CA GLN A 13 -16.72 1.42 0.79
C GLN A 13 -16.60 2.90 0.39
N ILE A 14 -17.71 3.65 0.37
CA ILE A 14 -17.68 5.11 0.16
C ILE A 14 -16.81 5.80 1.21
N PHE A 15 -16.80 5.30 2.45
CA PHE A 15 -15.92 5.82 3.50
C PHE A 15 -14.44 5.70 3.15
N TYR A 16 -14.05 4.67 2.40
CA TYR A 16 -12.70 4.54 1.89
C TYR A 16 -12.36 5.61 0.85
N LEU A 17 -13.29 5.89 -0.07
CA LEU A 17 -13.14 6.96 -1.07
C LEU A 17 -13.09 8.34 -0.41
N LEU A 18 -13.97 8.58 0.57
CA LEU A 18 -13.95 9.83 1.36
C LEU A 18 -12.63 9.97 2.13
N GLY A 19 -12.08 8.86 2.64
CA GLY A 19 -10.76 8.83 3.26
C GLY A 19 -9.65 9.29 2.30
N SER A 20 -9.71 8.87 1.04
CA SER A 20 -8.74 9.29 0.02
C SER A 20 -8.86 10.79 -0.34
N LEU A 21 -10.06 11.36 -0.30
CA LEU A 21 -10.27 12.81 -0.52
C LEU A 21 -9.67 13.67 0.60
N VAL A 22 -9.63 13.13 1.82
CA VAL A 22 -9.12 13.83 3.01
C VAL A 22 -7.65 13.52 3.26
N ASP A 23 -6.99 12.78 2.37
CA ASP A 23 -5.58 12.38 2.54
C ASP A 23 -4.62 13.57 2.35
N ILE A 24 -3.93 13.93 3.44
CA ILE A 24 -2.87 14.94 3.48
C ILE A 24 -1.53 14.38 3.94
N ASN A 25 -1.30 13.06 3.78
CA ASN A 25 -0.02 12.44 4.14
C ASN A 25 1.16 13.09 3.41
N TRP A 26 0.96 13.54 2.17
CA TRP A 26 1.98 14.22 1.37
C TRP A 26 2.55 15.47 2.06
N LEU A 27 1.74 16.20 2.84
CA LEU A 27 2.19 17.37 3.60
C LEU A 27 3.23 16.96 4.66
N PHE A 28 2.93 15.95 5.45
CA PHE A 28 3.81 15.48 6.53
C PHE A 28 5.07 14.82 6.00
N PHE A 29 5.00 14.19 4.83
CA PHE A 29 6.18 13.70 4.12
C PHE A 29 7.04 14.85 3.60
N GLY A 30 6.43 15.91 3.08
CA GLY A 30 7.14 17.10 2.60
C GLY A 30 7.86 17.87 3.70
N VAL A 31 7.30 17.91 4.92
CA VAL A 31 7.95 18.55 6.09
C VAL A 31 8.77 17.56 6.94
N GLU A 32 9.04 16.36 6.42
CA GLU A 32 9.85 15.31 7.06
C GLU A 32 9.35 14.85 8.45
N LYS A 33 8.07 15.08 8.77
CA LYS A 33 7.48 14.68 10.05
C LYS A 33 6.88 13.26 10.00
N PHE A 34 7.66 12.31 9.54
CA PHE A 34 7.26 10.90 9.37
C PHE A 34 6.75 10.24 10.66
N LYS A 35 7.28 10.65 11.81
CA LYS A 35 6.90 10.07 13.10
C LYS A 35 5.40 10.18 13.37
N ILE A 36 4.77 11.29 13.00
CA ILE A 36 3.33 11.52 13.23
C ILE A 36 2.52 10.55 12.36
N THR A 37 2.84 10.47 11.06
CA THR A 37 2.12 9.61 10.13
C THR A 37 2.29 8.13 10.45
N VAL A 38 3.51 7.69 10.77
CA VAL A 38 3.82 6.31 11.09
C VAL A 38 3.16 5.87 12.38
N SER A 39 3.36 6.63 13.49
CA SER A 39 2.78 6.27 14.80
C SER A 39 1.26 6.20 14.75
N ARG A 40 0.61 7.18 14.14
CA ARG A 40 -0.84 7.19 13.97
C ARG A 40 -1.32 5.98 13.16
N ASN A 41 -0.71 5.71 12.00
CA ASN A 41 -1.07 4.57 11.16
C ASN A 41 -0.93 3.26 11.92
N MET A 42 0.13 3.12 12.71
CA MET A 42 0.37 1.92 13.51
C MET A 42 -0.72 1.73 14.57
N VAL A 43 -1.05 2.77 15.33
CA VAL A 43 -2.11 2.72 16.35
C VAL A 43 -3.45 2.34 15.73
N ILE A 44 -3.86 3.03 14.66
CA ILE A 44 -5.15 2.75 14.00
C ILE A 44 -5.20 1.34 13.44
N ARG A 45 -4.11 0.84 12.84
CA ARG A 45 -4.05 -0.55 12.33
C ARG A 45 -4.16 -1.57 13.46
N ILE A 46 -3.46 -1.37 14.58
CA ILE A 46 -3.56 -2.25 15.73
C ILE A 46 -4.99 -2.25 16.28
N CYS A 47 -5.60 -1.08 16.48
CA CYS A 47 -6.99 -0.99 16.93
C CYS A 47 -7.95 -1.68 15.95
N SER A 48 -7.76 -1.51 14.64
CA SER A 48 -8.59 -2.17 13.63
C SER A 48 -8.47 -3.69 13.68
N VAL A 49 -7.26 -4.22 13.85
CA VAL A 49 -7.04 -5.68 14.00
C VAL A 49 -7.73 -6.20 15.25
N ILE A 50 -7.59 -5.52 16.39
CA ILE A 50 -8.26 -5.91 17.64
C ILE A 50 -9.78 -5.91 17.45
N LEU A 51 -10.35 -4.86 16.84
CA LEU A 51 -11.79 -4.78 16.59
C LEU A 51 -12.27 -5.90 15.65
N ILE A 52 -11.50 -6.23 14.61
CA ILE A 52 -11.84 -7.32 13.69
C ILE A 52 -11.85 -8.65 14.45
N LEU A 53 -10.82 -8.93 15.26
CA LEU A 53 -10.73 -10.18 16.02
C LEU A 53 -11.84 -10.32 17.08
N MET A 54 -12.32 -9.21 17.63
CA MET A 54 -13.38 -9.20 18.63
C MET A 54 -14.79 -9.32 18.01
N LEU A 55 -15.03 -8.65 16.90
CA LEU A 55 -16.38 -8.45 16.35
C LEU A 55 -16.70 -9.35 15.15
N VAL A 56 -15.70 -9.73 14.35
CA VAL A 56 -15.91 -10.53 13.13
C VAL A 56 -15.67 -12.00 13.44
N ARG A 57 -16.76 -12.76 13.58
CA ARG A 57 -16.69 -14.19 13.93
C ARG A 57 -17.34 -15.10 12.91
N LYS A 58 -18.25 -14.59 12.08
CA LYS A 58 -19.05 -15.35 11.12
C LYS A 58 -18.95 -14.72 9.73
N PRO A 59 -19.16 -15.49 8.66
CA PRO A 59 -19.21 -14.94 7.30
C PRO A 59 -20.29 -13.86 7.11
N SER A 60 -21.36 -13.87 7.92
CA SER A 60 -22.41 -12.83 7.94
C SER A 60 -21.91 -11.46 8.41
N ASP A 61 -20.78 -11.42 9.12
CA ASP A 61 -20.23 -10.20 9.73
C ASP A 61 -19.34 -9.42 8.74
N LEU A 62 -19.39 -9.75 7.45
CA LEU A 62 -18.64 -9.10 6.39
C LEU A 62 -18.87 -7.58 6.35
N TRP A 63 -20.07 -7.13 6.66
CA TRP A 63 -20.37 -5.70 6.75
C TRP A 63 -19.61 -5.01 7.89
N ILE A 64 -19.47 -5.67 9.06
CA ILE A 64 -18.68 -5.17 10.20
C ILE A 64 -17.22 -5.03 9.79
N TYR A 65 -16.66 -6.05 9.14
CA TYR A 65 -15.31 -6.03 8.59
C TYR A 65 -15.11 -4.85 7.64
N THR A 66 -16.06 -4.62 6.72
CA THR A 66 -16.00 -3.53 5.75
C THR A 66 -16.05 -2.16 6.44
N VAL A 67 -16.92 -2.00 7.43
CA VAL A 67 -17.02 -0.75 8.21
C VAL A 67 -15.73 -0.46 8.97
N ILE A 68 -15.14 -1.47 9.63
CA ILE A 68 -13.88 -1.29 10.36
C ILE A 68 -12.76 -0.90 9.40
N MET A 69 -12.64 -1.56 8.26
CA MET A 69 -11.57 -1.30 7.29
C MET A 69 -11.72 0.08 6.62
N SER A 70 -12.90 0.40 6.10
CA SER A 70 -13.14 1.70 5.45
C SER A 70 -13.18 2.86 6.43
N GLY A 71 -13.81 2.66 7.59
CA GLY A 71 -13.87 3.65 8.66
C GLY A 71 -12.49 3.95 9.27
N SER A 72 -11.65 2.95 9.48
CA SER A 72 -10.28 3.16 9.96
C SER A 72 -9.42 3.92 8.94
N ALA A 73 -9.58 3.67 7.64
CA ALA A 73 -8.91 4.42 6.60
C ALA A 73 -9.33 5.90 6.60
N PHE A 74 -10.63 6.16 6.67
CA PHE A 74 -11.17 7.51 6.77
C PHE A 74 -10.68 8.22 8.04
N LEU A 75 -10.83 7.59 9.20
CA LEU A 75 -10.43 8.13 10.50
C LEU A 75 -8.92 8.42 10.53
N SER A 76 -8.13 7.52 9.94
CA SER A 76 -6.70 7.69 9.79
C SER A 76 -6.36 9.02 9.11
N ASN A 77 -6.96 9.31 7.98
CA ASN A 77 -6.69 10.53 7.24
C ASN A 77 -7.32 11.77 7.89
N ALA A 78 -8.52 11.65 8.46
CA ALA A 78 -9.19 12.75 9.16
C ALA A 78 -8.40 13.26 10.37
N ILE A 79 -7.80 12.37 11.16
CA ILE A 79 -6.97 12.74 12.31
C ILE A 79 -5.78 13.62 11.92
N LEU A 80 -5.21 13.46 10.72
CA LEU A 80 -4.10 14.30 10.26
C LEU A 80 -4.44 15.79 10.21
N TRP A 81 -5.68 16.14 9.94
CA TRP A 81 -6.11 17.53 9.89
C TRP A 81 -5.97 18.24 11.24
N PHE A 82 -6.13 17.51 12.35
CA PHE A 82 -5.85 18.07 13.67
C PHE A 82 -4.38 18.44 13.85
N PHE A 83 -3.48 17.62 13.32
CA PHE A 83 -2.05 17.92 13.37
C PHE A 83 -1.66 18.97 12.33
N ALA A 84 -2.27 18.95 11.16
CA ALA A 84 -2.02 19.93 10.11
C ALA A 84 -2.37 21.36 10.55
N SER A 85 -3.45 21.55 11.31
CA SER A 85 -3.86 22.87 11.83
C SER A 85 -2.81 23.52 12.72
N LYS A 86 -1.90 22.76 13.32
CA LYS A 86 -0.76 23.24 14.13
C LYS A 86 0.47 23.58 13.29
N GLU A 87 0.58 23.01 12.10
CA GLU A 87 1.74 23.18 11.19
C GLU A 87 1.48 24.23 10.13
N ILE A 88 0.23 24.48 9.80
CA ILE A 88 -0.16 25.43 8.76
C ILE A 88 -0.66 26.71 9.44
N GLU A 89 0.05 27.80 9.25
CA GLU A 89 -0.46 29.13 9.59
C GLU A 89 -1.56 29.52 8.58
N LEU A 90 -2.80 29.12 8.85
CA LEU A 90 -3.96 29.41 7.99
C LEU A 90 -4.13 30.90 7.71
N LYS A 91 -3.62 31.78 8.60
CA LYS A 91 -3.61 33.22 8.42
C LYS A 91 -2.62 33.71 7.34
N ALA A 92 -1.64 32.90 6.98
CA ALA A 92 -0.64 33.23 5.97
C ALA A 92 -1.04 32.78 4.54
N ILE A 93 -2.22 32.21 4.36
CA ILE A 93 -2.71 31.80 3.03
C ILE A 93 -2.98 33.07 2.22
N LYS A 94 -2.00 33.47 1.40
CA LYS A 94 -2.17 34.46 0.35
C LYS A 94 -3.20 33.94 -0.66
N LYS A 95 -3.89 34.87 -1.35
CA LYS A 95 -4.74 34.47 -2.49
C LYS A 95 -3.86 33.79 -3.53
N ILE A 96 -3.99 32.48 -3.62
CA ILE A 96 -3.25 31.65 -4.58
C ILE A 96 -3.82 31.93 -5.97
N SER A 97 -2.98 32.34 -6.90
CA SER A 97 -3.36 32.55 -8.29
C SER A 97 -3.59 31.20 -8.98
N TRP A 98 -4.64 31.13 -9.81
CA TRP A 98 -4.88 29.94 -10.64
C TRP A 98 -3.68 29.57 -11.54
N PHE A 99 -2.91 30.58 -11.96
CA PHE A 99 -1.68 30.40 -12.73
C PHE A 99 -0.59 29.66 -11.93
N GLU A 100 -0.45 29.97 -10.64
CA GLU A 100 0.48 29.25 -9.74
C GLU A 100 0.06 27.79 -9.57
N VAL A 101 -1.24 27.52 -9.38
CA VAL A 101 -1.75 26.14 -9.31
C VAL A 101 -1.47 25.40 -10.61
N ALA A 102 -1.75 26.01 -11.75
CA ALA A 102 -1.55 25.42 -13.07
C ALA A 102 -0.07 25.10 -13.36
N SER A 103 0.88 25.89 -12.85
CA SER A 103 2.31 25.64 -13.01
C SER A 103 2.77 24.31 -12.40
N HIS A 104 2.09 23.85 -11.34
CA HIS A 104 2.38 22.58 -10.69
C HIS A 104 1.73 21.35 -11.37
N ILE A 105 0.75 21.55 -12.26
CA ILE A 105 0.06 20.44 -12.91
C ILE A 105 1.00 19.66 -13.83
N LYS A 106 1.77 20.36 -14.66
CA LYS A 106 2.66 19.73 -15.65
C LYS A 106 3.71 18.81 -15.01
N PRO A 107 4.52 19.26 -14.03
CA PRO A 107 5.48 18.38 -13.36
C PRO A 107 4.81 17.22 -12.61
N ASN A 108 3.64 17.45 -12.00
CA ASN A 108 2.90 16.38 -11.33
C ASN A 108 2.36 15.34 -12.31
N LEU A 109 1.87 15.73 -13.51
CA LEU A 109 1.42 14.79 -14.52
C LEU A 109 2.54 13.88 -15.02
N VAL A 110 3.75 14.39 -15.18
CA VAL A 110 4.92 13.59 -15.58
C VAL A 110 5.21 12.47 -14.57
N LEU A 111 5.04 12.74 -13.27
CA LEU A 111 5.20 11.74 -12.22
C LEU A 111 3.96 10.84 -12.05
N PHE A 112 2.78 11.39 -12.33
CA PHE A 112 1.51 10.69 -12.16
C PHE A 112 1.31 9.55 -13.18
N VAL A 113 1.69 9.77 -14.45
CA VAL A 113 1.48 8.80 -15.53
C VAL A 113 2.16 7.45 -15.23
N PRO A 114 3.45 7.37 -14.84
CA PRO A 114 4.09 6.11 -14.46
C PRO A 114 3.42 5.45 -13.25
N LEU A 115 3.03 6.22 -12.24
CA LEU A 115 2.35 5.70 -11.05
C LEU A 115 0.98 5.12 -11.38
N MET A 116 0.22 5.79 -12.28
CA MET A 116 -1.05 5.27 -12.79
C MET A 116 -0.85 3.97 -13.57
N ALA A 117 0.15 3.91 -14.45
CA ALA A 117 0.45 2.69 -15.21
C ALA A 117 0.78 1.51 -14.28
N MET A 118 1.59 1.74 -13.24
CA MET A 118 1.88 0.73 -12.22
C MET A 118 0.63 0.31 -11.44
N SER A 119 -0.22 1.25 -11.06
CA SER A 119 -1.47 0.96 -10.34
C SER A 119 -2.44 0.14 -11.19
N VAL A 120 -2.59 0.50 -12.46
CA VAL A 120 -3.41 -0.26 -13.42
C VAL A 120 -2.87 -1.68 -13.56
N TYR A 121 -1.55 -1.85 -13.72
CA TYR A 121 -0.92 -3.17 -13.79
C TYR A 121 -1.25 -4.03 -12.57
N HIS A 122 -1.07 -3.53 -11.35
CA HIS A 122 -1.35 -4.28 -10.13
C HIS A 122 -2.83 -4.61 -9.89
N ILE A 123 -3.75 -3.80 -10.41
CA ILE A 123 -5.19 -4.01 -10.23
C ILE A 123 -5.78 -4.86 -11.35
N MET A 124 -5.21 -4.77 -12.56
CA MET A 124 -5.77 -5.39 -13.76
C MET A 124 -5.87 -6.91 -13.62
N ASP A 125 -4.86 -7.58 -13.06
CA ASP A 125 -4.86 -9.03 -12.85
C ASP A 125 -6.08 -9.48 -12.05
N LYS A 126 -6.37 -8.78 -10.95
CA LYS A 126 -7.51 -9.08 -10.07
C LYS A 126 -8.85 -8.79 -10.75
N THR A 127 -8.90 -7.72 -11.54
CA THR A 127 -10.11 -7.34 -12.29
C THR A 127 -10.38 -8.32 -13.42
N MET A 128 -9.35 -8.68 -14.20
CA MET A 128 -9.49 -9.69 -15.27
C MET A 128 -9.88 -11.05 -14.71
N LEU A 129 -9.25 -11.47 -13.62
CA LEU A 129 -9.59 -12.72 -12.96
C LEU A 129 -11.04 -12.71 -12.45
N GLY A 130 -11.51 -11.57 -11.93
CA GLY A 130 -12.90 -11.38 -11.49
C GLY A 130 -13.93 -11.40 -12.61
N LEU A 131 -13.55 -11.01 -13.83
CA LEU A 131 -14.41 -11.03 -15.01
C LEU A 131 -14.42 -12.41 -15.71
N LEU A 132 -13.28 -13.11 -15.70
CA LEU A 132 -13.08 -14.36 -16.44
C LEU A 132 -13.26 -15.63 -15.58
N SER A 133 -13.34 -15.47 -14.26
CA SER A 133 -13.36 -16.60 -13.33
C SER A 133 -14.33 -16.36 -12.16
N THR A 134 -14.15 -17.10 -11.08
CA THR A 134 -15.02 -17.06 -9.89
C THR A 134 -14.41 -16.14 -8.81
N TYR A 135 -15.28 -15.54 -7.98
CA TYR A 135 -14.82 -14.76 -6.82
C TYR A 135 -13.92 -15.55 -5.87
N LYS A 136 -14.11 -16.86 -5.80
CA LYS A 136 -13.27 -17.75 -4.99
C LYS A 136 -11.83 -17.76 -5.50
N GLN A 137 -11.62 -17.80 -6.81
CA GLN A 137 -10.28 -17.74 -7.41
C GLN A 137 -9.64 -16.38 -7.26
N VAL A 138 -10.40 -15.30 -7.38
CA VAL A 138 -9.91 -13.94 -7.05
C VAL A 138 -9.44 -13.89 -5.59
N GLY A 139 -10.18 -14.52 -4.67
CA GLY A 139 -9.80 -14.61 -3.26
C GLY A 139 -8.49 -15.37 -3.05
N TYR A 140 -8.29 -16.48 -3.74
CA TYR A 140 -7.05 -17.26 -3.68
C TYR A 140 -5.87 -16.46 -4.22
N TYR A 141 -6.04 -15.82 -5.37
CA TYR A 141 -5.00 -14.95 -5.95
C TYR A 141 -4.65 -13.79 -5.01
N TYR A 142 -5.65 -13.10 -4.46
CA TYR A 142 -5.46 -11.98 -3.55
C TYR A 142 -4.71 -12.38 -2.26
N ASN A 143 -4.99 -13.57 -1.73
CA ASN A 143 -4.30 -14.09 -0.56
C ASN A 143 -2.85 -14.48 -0.87
N ALA A 144 -2.60 -15.13 -2.01
CA ALA A 144 -1.26 -15.44 -2.47
C ALA A 144 -0.43 -14.17 -2.72
N ASP A 145 -0.99 -13.20 -3.43
CA ASP A 145 -0.38 -11.89 -3.70
C ASP A 145 0.00 -11.15 -2.41
N LYS A 146 -0.85 -11.21 -1.36
CA LYS A 146 -0.50 -10.63 -0.05
C LYS A 146 0.76 -11.24 0.56
N ILE A 147 0.94 -12.56 0.47
CA ILE A 147 2.13 -13.23 1.01
C ILE A 147 3.38 -12.78 0.25
N ILE A 148 3.29 -12.70 -1.07
CA ILE A 148 4.41 -12.28 -1.93
C ILE A 148 4.75 -10.79 -1.73
N ASN A 149 3.77 -9.94 -1.43
CA ASN A 149 4.00 -8.53 -1.16
C ASN A 149 4.76 -8.26 0.16
N ILE A 150 4.84 -9.22 1.09
CA ILE A 150 5.63 -9.05 2.33
C ILE A 150 7.12 -8.91 2.02
N PRO A 151 7.79 -9.85 1.32
CA PRO A 151 9.19 -9.68 0.93
C PRO A 151 9.43 -8.48 0.02
N ILE A 152 8.52 -8.20 -0.92
CA ILE A 152 8.62 -7.02 -1.78
C ILE A 152 8.65 -5.74 -0.95
N GLY A 153 7.84 -5.66 0.12
CA GLY A 153 7.86 -4.53 1.05
C GLY A 153 9.21 -4.33 1.76
N ILE A 154 9.89 -5.41 2.10
CA ILE A 154 11.25 -5.35 2.69
C ILE A 154 12.25 -4.81 1.66
N LEU A 155 12.21 -5.34 0.44
CA LEU A 155 13.11 -4.93 -0.64
C LEU A 155 12.91 -3.46 -1.05
N THR A 156 11.66 -3.02 -1.16
CA THR A 156 11.34 -1.60 -1.46
C THR A 156 11.78 -0.67 -0.33
N GLY A 157 11.76 -1.15 0.93
CA GLY A 157 12.32 -0.42 2.07
C GLY A 157 13.80 -0.09 1.91
N VAL A 158 14.60 -1.02 1.37
CA VAL A 158 16.03 -0.77 1.06
C VAL A 158 16.16 0.37 0.04
N GLY A 159 15.36 0.33 -1.03
CA GLY A 159 15.36 1.38 -2.06
C GLY A 159 15.03 2.76 -1.51
N THR A 160 14.02 2.86 -0.64
CA THR A 160 13.61 4.15 -0.04
C THR A 160 14.68 4.78 0.84
N VAL A 161 15.49 3.98 1.54
CA VAL A 161 16.61 4.48 2.37
C VAL A 161 17.81 4.83 1.51
N MET A 162 18.08 4.07 0.46
CA MET A 162 19.27 4.26 -0.39
C MET A 162 19.14 5.47 -1.32
N LEU A 163 17.95 5.77 -1.82
CA LEU A 163 17.72 6.86 -2.79
C LEU A 163 18.18 8.24 -2.30
N PRO A 164 17.83 8.71 -1.09
CA PRO A 164 18.32 10.01 -0.58
C PRO A 164 19.85 10.02 -0.43
N ARG A 165 20.44 8.91 0.01
CA ARG A 165 21.89 8.79 0.19
C ARG A 165 22.63 8.91 -1.14
N MET A 166 22.15 8.20 -2.17
CA MET A 166 22.72 8.30 -3.53
C MET A 166 22.58 9.71 -4.11
N THR A 167 21.44 10.36 -3.89
CA THR A 167 21.19 11.72 -4.34
C THR A 167 22.14 12.72 -3.66
N SER A 168 22.39 12.55 -2.36
CA SER A 168 23.34 13.37 -1.59
C SER A 168 24.77 13.20 -2.10
N LEU A 169 25.23 11.99 -2.33
CA LEU A 169 26.57 11.70 -2.88
C LEU A 169 26.74 12.27 -4.29
N ASN A 170 25.71 12.18 -5.11
CA ASN A 170 25.71 12.73 -6.47
C ASN A 170 25.84 14.25 -6.46
N LYS A 171 25.08 14.95 -5.57
CA LYS A 171 25.17 16.39 -5.38
C LYS A 171 26.54 16.84 -4.86
N ALA A 172 27.20 15.99 -4.06
CA ALA A 172 28.55 16.24 -3.55
C ALA A 172 29.67 15.94 -4.59
N GLY A 173 29.34 15.55 -5.82
CA GLY A 173 30.29 15.20 -6.87
C GLY A 173 30.98 13.84 -6.68
N LYS A 174 30.55 13.03 -5.68
CA LYS A 174 31.13 11.73 -5.34
C LYS A 174 30.49 10.59 -6.13
N LEU A 175 30.61 10.65 -7.46
CA LEU A 175 29.95 9.74 -8.39
C LEU A 175 30.38 8.28 -8.18
N GLU A 176 31.66 8.01 -7.92
CA GLU A 176 32.16 6.64 -7.71
C GLU A 176 31.61 6.03 -6.41
N GLU A 177 31.49 6.82 -5.34
CA GLU A 177 30.86 6.35 -4.10
C GLU A 177 29.37 6.07 -4.31
N ALA A 178 28.66 6.92 -5.05
CA ALA A 178 27.25 6.72 -5.38
C ALA A 178 27.05 5.46 -6.23
N ARG A 179 27.92 5.23 -7.24
CA ARG A 179 27.90 4.04 -8.10
C ARG A 179 28.16 2.77 -7.30
N LYS A 180 29.17 2.77 -6.41
CA LYS A 180 29.47 1.64 -5.55
C LYS A 180 28.30 1.29 -4.64
N LEU A 181 27.67 2.29 -4.04
CA LEU A 181 26.48 2.11 -3.20
C LEU A 181 25.30 1.54 -4.00
N PHE A 182 25.10 2.01 -5.23
CA PHE A 182 24.06 1.50 -6.13
C PHE A 182 24.27 0.01 -6.46
N LEU A 183 25.49 -0.37 -6.85
CA LEU A 183 25.82 -1.75 -7.18
C LEU A 183 25.65 -2.68 -5.97
N LEU A 184 26.14 -2.27 -4.79
CA LEU A 184 25.92 -3.00 -3.55
C LEU A 184 24.44 -3.16 -3.21
N SER A 185 23.63 -2.13 -3.45
CA SER A 185 22.18 -2.19 -3.19
C SER A 185 21.49 -3.19 -4.12
N ILE A 186 21.86 -3.19 -5.42
CA ILE A 186 21.31 -4.15 -6.39
C ILE A 186 21.72 -5.58 -6.03
N GLU A 187 23.00 -5.81 -5.72
CA GLU A 187 23.50 -7.13 -5.33
C GLU A 187 22.74 -7.65 -4.11
N LEU A 188 22.60 -6.84 -3.06
CA LEU A 188 21.83 -7.18 -1.87
C LEU A 188 20.36 -7.50 -2.20
N ILE A 189 19.71 -6.68 -3.01
CA ILE A 189 18.31 -6.88 -3.41
C ILE A 189 18.15 -8.19 -4.17
N ILE A 190 19.03 -8.50 -5.12
CA ILE A 190 18.96 -9.74 -5.90
C ILE A 190 19.16 -10.96 -5.00
N VAL A 191 20.19 -10.95 -4.15
CA VAL A 191 20.46 -12.08 -3.25
C VAL A 191 19.28 -12.32 -2.31
N VAL A 192 18.77 -11.28 -1.68
CA VAL A 192 17.64 -11.39 -0.76
C VAL A 192 16.34 -11.79 -1.50
N ALA A 193 16.08 -11.23 -2.68
CA ALA A 193 14.91 -11.57 -3.48
C ALA A 193 14.90 -13.06 -3.86
N VAL A 194 16.01 -13.56 -4.40
CA VAL A 194 16.14 -14.98 -4.77
C VAL A 194 16.02 -15.89 -3.55
N ALA A 195 16.68 -15.55 -2.45
CA ALA A 195 16.58 -16.34 -1.22
C ALA A 195 15.14 -16.39 -0.67
N MET A 196 14.42 -15.25 -0.70
CA MET A 196 13.04 -15.19 -0.25
C MET A 196 12.08 -15.91 -1.21
N ALA A 197 12.26 -15.78 -2.52
CA ALA A 197 11.46 -16.50 -3.52
C ALA A 197 11.62 -18.02 -3.36
N CYS A 198 12.85 -18.52 -3.30
CA CYS A 198 13.12 -19.94 -3.08
C CYS A 198 12.59 -20.42 -1.72
N GLY A 199 12.78 -19.62 -0.66
CA GLY A 199 12.29 -19.96 0.68
C GLY A 199 10.77 -20.05 0.75
N ILE A 200 10.06 -19.08 0.22
CA ILE A 200 8.58 -19.06 0.21
C ILE A 200 8.04 -20.21 -0.65
N SER A 201 8.63 -20.44 -1.84
CA SER A 201 8.23 -21.57 -2.69
C SER A 201 8.41 -22.89 -1.98
N ALA A 202 9.55 -23.09 -1.31
CA ALA A 202 9.87 -24.35 -0.61
C ALA A 202 8.91 -24.67 0.53
N ILE A 203 8.53 -23.65 1.33
CA ILE A 203 7.64 -23.82 2.49
C ILE A 203 6.15 -23.70 2.16
N SER A 204 5.79 -23.28 0.94
CA SER A 204 4.40 -22.94 0.56
C SER A 204 3.41 -24.06 0.85
N LYS A 205 3.82 -25.32 0.68
CA LYS A 205 2.98 -26.50 0.87
C LYS A 205 2.55 -26.71 2.32
N GLU A 206 3.45 -26.49 3.25
CA GLU A 206 3.20 -26.62 4.69
C GLU A 206 2.62 -25.34 5.28
N PHE A 207 3.08 -24.20 4.80
CA PHE A 207 2.67 -22.88 5.28
C PHE A 207 1.21 -22.56 4.94
N THR A 208 0.76 -22.87 3.72
CA THR A 208 -0.58 -22.47 3.26
C THR A 208 -1.70 -23.09 4.10
N PRO A 209 -1.73 -24.42 4.36
CA PRO A 209 -2.76 -25.01 5.21
C PRO A 209 -2.68 -24.56 6.67
N PHE A 210 -1.46 -24.28 7.17
CA PHE A 210 -1.23 -23.76 8.53
C PHE A 210 -1.78 -22.35 8.68
N PHE A 211 -1.53 -21.47 7.70
CA PHE A 211 -1.86 -20.05 7.79
C PHE A 211 -3.30 -19.73 7.38
N PHE A 212 -3.76 -20.31 6.28
CA PHE A 212 -5.11 -20.06 5.72
C PHE A 212 -6.14 -21.11 6.13
N GLY A 213 -5.72 -22.27 6.63
CA GLY A 213 -6.61 -23.39 6.94
C GLY A 213 -6.87 -24.30 5.73
N LYS A 214 -7.76 -25.28 5.95
CA LYS A 214 -8.13 -26.26 4.91
C LYS A 214 -8.95 -25.60 3.80
N GLY A 215 -8.69 -26.01 2.54
CA GLY A 215 -9.43 -25.53 1.38
C GLY A 215 -8.75 -24.39 0.60
N TYR A 216 -7.50 -24.06 0.94
CA TYR A 216 -6.68 -23.06 0.25
C TYR A 216 -5.54 -23.69 -0.58
N ASP A 217 -5.68 -24.96 -0.99
CA ASP A 217 -4.65 -25.70 -1.73
C ASP A 217 -4.26 -25.02 -3.06
N GLU A 218 -5.19 -24.32 -3.71
CA GLU A 218 -4.92 -23.56 -4.92
C GLU A 218 -3.95 -22.38 -4.66
N CYS A 219 -3.93 -21.82 -3.44
CA CYS A 219 -2.97 -20.77 -3.07
C CYS A 219 -1.53 -21.29 -3.11
N ILE A 220 -1.26 -22.56 -2.87
CA ILE A 220 0.08 -23.15 -2.94
C ILE A 220 0.68 -22.93 -4.32
N ARG A 221 -0.07 -23.30 -5.37
CA ARG A 221 0.36 -23.14 -6.76
C ARG A 221 0.56 -21.67 -7.13
N LEU A 222 -0.33 -20.81 -6.65
CA LEU A 222 -0.26 -19.38 -6.90
C LEU A 222 0.94 -18.74 -6.19
N ILE A 223 1.24 -19.12 -4.95
CA ILE A 223 2.43 -18.63 -4.22
C ILE A 223 3.71 -19.04 -4.94
N ILE A 224 3.80 -20.30 -5.40
CA ILE A 224 4.97 -20.78 -6.16
C ILE A 224 5.11 -20.06 -7.50
N ALA A 225 3.99 -19.77 -8.18
CA ALA A 225 4.02 -19.11 -9.48
C ALA A 225 4.34 -17.59 -9.38
N LEU A 226 4.01 -16.96 -8.25
CA LEU A 226 4.21 -15.52 -8.03
C LEU A 226 5.54 -15.20 -7.33
N SER A 227 6.18 -16.17 -6.67
CA SER A 227 7.48 -16.00 -6.02
C SER A 227 8.64 -16.04 -7.00
#